data_bdd002f22bb37770242b59f49c23fafe
#
_entry.id   bdd002f22bb37770242b59f49c23fafe
#
_cell.length_a   1.000
_cell.length_b   1.000
_cell.length_c   1.000
_cell.angle_alpha   90.00
_cell.angle_beta   90.00
_cell.angle_gamma   90.00
#
_symmetry.space_group_name_H-M   'P 1'
#
loop_
_entity.id
_entity.type
_entity.pdbx_description
1 polymer ?
#
loop_
_entity_poly.entity_id
_entity_poly.type
_entity_poly.pdbx_seq_one_letter_code
_entity_poly.pdbx_strand_id
1 'polypeptide(L)'
;MTIQWCGTGLSAIPGLRRLIEAGHDVAVWNRSTDKAETAVGDLTDRINAFDKDALAEVLKPGDVVVSMLPGDWHVPLAELCLSKDAHFVSSSYIAPEMRALDATARDKGLCLVNEIGLDPGIDHLMAHHLVAEYRASGAFDPANDLSFTSYCGGVPKVPNPFRYKFSWSPLGVLKALRSPSRSIRDFSELNVARPWDALSSYDAPLPTPETFEVYPNRDSIPFIADYRFDPDWRIKDFVRGTLRLNGWSEAWKDIFAEIETLEGAAGDARLKEMSDQFWQEHAYDEGEADRVVLCVDLKAEQAGQPVWHKTYVMDAWGDARGTAMARLVSIPVSLAIESVLNREIPAGVTPAPHDPKLLARYLGEVGHLAQHLQVVDHLT
;
A
#
# COMPACT_ATOMS: atom_id res chain seq x y z
N MET A 1 -17.51 -10.51 18.74
CA MET A 1 -17.01 -10.36 17.35
C MET A 1 -15.57 -10.83 17.35
N THR A 2 -15.27 -11.84 16.55
CA THR A 2 -13.93 -12.42 16.44
C THR A 2 -13.25 -11.86 15.20
N ILE A 3 -11.97 -11.56 15.29
CA ILE A 3 -11.13 -11.20 14.15
C ILE A 3 -10.52 -12.50 13.61
N GLN A 4 -10.83 -12.85 12.37
CA GLN A 4 -10.30 -14.01 11.66
C GLN A 4 -9.13 -13.55 10.80
N TRP A 5 -7.92 -13.59 11.33
CA TRP A 5 -6.71 -13.11 10.65
C TRP A 5 -6.10 -14.18 9.77
N CYS A 6 -6.14 -14.01 8.45
CA CYS A 6 -5.65 -14.96 7.46
C CYS A 6 -4.30 -14.52 6.88
N GLY A 7 -3.23 -15.24 7.22
CA GLY A 7 -1.88 -15.05 6.71
C GLY A 7 -0.91 -14.42 7.71
N THR A 8 0.25 -15.05 7.88
CA THR A 8 1.38 -14.58 8.69
C THR A 8 2.62 -14.39 7.84
N GLY A 9 2.41 -13.71 6.69
CA GLY A 9 3.48 -13.36 5.75
C GLY A 9 4.36 -12.20 6.24
N LEU A 10 5.34 -11.82 5.42
CA LEU A 10 6.36 -10.80 5.73
C LEU A 10 5.78 -9.45 6.20
N SER A 11 4.61 -9.07 5.71
CA SER A 11 4.00 -7.78 6.00
C SER A 11 2.82 -7.85 6.98
N ALA A 12 2.68 -8.94 7.76
CA ALA A 12 1.46 -9.19 8.53
C ALA A 12 1.62 -9.07 10.06
N ILE A 13 2.81 -9.39 10.58
CA ILE A 13 2.99 -9.71 11.99
C ILE A 13 2.78 -8.53 12.95
N PRO A 14 3.33 -7.32 12.74
CA PRO A 14 3.19 -6.24 13.71
C PRO A 14 1.74 -5.86 14.00
N GLY A 15 0.89 -5.78 12.96
CA GLY A 15 -0.53 -5.47 13.14
C GLY A 15 -1.32 -6.60 13.81
N LEU A 16 -0.98 -7.85 13.50
CA LEU A 16 -1.57 -9.03 14.16
C LEU A 16 -1.23 -9.04 15.65
N ARG A 17 0.05 -8.91 16.00
CA ARG A 17 0.49 -8.85 17.40
C ARG A 17 -0.18 -7.71 18.15
N ARG A 18 -0.22 -6.51 17.56
CA ARG A 18 -0.88 -5.32 18.12
C ARG A 18 -2.33 -5.62 18.53
N LEU A 19 -3.12 -6.29 17.68
CA LEU A 19 -4.52 -6.61 17.99
C LEU A 19 -4.64 -7.62 19.14
N ILE A 20 -3.80 -8.65 19.17
CA ILE A 20 -3.80 -9.65 20.24
C ILE A 20 -3.37 -9.01 21.56
N GLU A 21 -2.31 -8.21 21.57
CA GLU A 21 -1.80 -7.49 22.74
C GLU A 21 -2.79 -6.45 23.28
N ALA A 22 -3.61 -5.84 22.39
CA ALA A 22 -4.71 -4.96 22.76
C ALA A 22 -5.92 -5.72 23.32
N GLY A 23 -5.90 -7.05 23.40
CA GLY A 23 -6.94 -7.87 23.99
C GLY A 23 -8.13 -8.18 23.06
N HIS A 24 -7.97 -7.96 21.75
CA HIS A 24 -8.99 -8.38 20.79
C HIS A 24 -9.07 -9.91 20.71
N ASP A 25 -10.27 -10.41 20.44
CA ASP A 25 -10.53 -11.83 20.18
C ASP A 25 -10.08 -12.19 18.75
N VAL A 26 -8.85 -12.70 18.62
CA VAL A 26 -8.22 -13.01 17.31
C VAL A 26 -8.03 -14.51 17.14
N ALA A 27 -8.48 -15.06 16.01
CA ALA A 27 -8.14 -16.39 15.54
C ALA A 27 -7.24 -16.27 14.29
N VAL A 28 -6.12 -16.95 14.31
CA VAL A 28 -5.10 -16.88 13.26
C VAL A 28 -5.22 -18.07 12.32
N TRP A 29 -5.20 -17.80 11.02
CA TRP A 29 -5.30 -18.80 9.96
C TRP A 29 -4.10 -18.70 9.05
N ASN A 30 -3.31 -19.76 8.97
CA ASN A 30 -2.13 -19.76 8.10
C ASN A 30 -1.90 -21.14 7.46
N ARG A 31 -1.37 -21.17 6.25
CA ARG A 31 -1.05 -22.43 5.54
C ARG A 31 -0.12 -23.33 6.37
N SER A 32 0.89 -22.75 7.03
CA SER A 32 1.78 -23.44 7.97
C SER A 32 1.48 -22.96 9.38
N THR A 33 0.95 -23.81 10.23
CA THR A 33 0.71 -23.50 11.64
C THR A 33 2.02 -23.21 12.38
N ASP A 34 3.10 -23.91 12.09
CA ASP A 34 4.42 -23.69 12.72
C ASP A 34 4.93 -22.25 12.50
N LYS A 35 4.71 -21.68 11.28
CA LYS A 35 5.04 -20.27 11.01
C LYS A 35 4.17 -19.30 11.81
N ALA A 36 2.90 -19.62 11.99
CA ALA A 36 2.02 -18.80 12.81
C ALA A 36 2.36 -18.92 14.30
N GLU A 37 2.70 -20.13 14.78
CA GLU A 37 3.19 -20.34 16.14
C GLU A 37 4.48 -19.56 16.41
N THR A 38 5.44 -19.58 15.48
CA THR A 38 6.66 -18.77 15.59
C THR A 38 6.35 -17.27 15.66
N ALA A 39 5.31 -16.81 14.95
CA ALA A 39 4.97 -15.39 14.88
C ALA A 39 4.19 -14.87 16.10
N VAL A 40 3.28 -15.66 16.65
CA VAL A 40 2.31 -15.23 17.68
C VAL A 40 1.97 -16.27 18.74
N GLY A 41 2.64 -17.44 18.76
CA GLY A 41 2.36 -18.52 19.73
C GLY A 41 2.66 -18.13 21.19
N ASP A 42 3.43 -17.07 21.40
CA ASP A 42 3.64 -16.44 22.71
C ASP A 42 2.44 -15.62 23.20
N LEU A 43 1.49 -15.28 22.31
CA LEU A 43 0.34 -14.43 22.60
C LEU A 43 -1.02 -15.17 22.52
N THR A 44 -1.09 -16.21 21.72
CA THR A 44 -2.35 -16.94 21.50
C THR A 44 -2.11 -18.40 21.07
N ASP A 45 -2.99 -19.28 21.52
CA ASP A 45 -3.12 -20.68 21.07
C ASP A 45 -4.18 -20.88 19.97
N ARG A 46 -4.89 -19.81 19.58
CA ARG A 46 -5.94 -19.85 18.55
C ARG A 46 -5.36 -19.81 17.15
N ILE A 47 -4.53 -20.79 16.81
CA ILE A 47 -3.83 -20.92 15.53
C ILE A 47 -4.42 -22.10 14.77
N ASN A 48 -4.84 -21.85 13.52
CA ASN A 48 -5.52 -22.81 12.67
C ASN A 48 -4.79 -22.96 11.32
N ALA A 49 -4.82 -24.17 10.75
CA ALA A 49 -4.46 -24.34 9.35
C ALA A 49 -5.49 -23.63 8.46
N PHE A 50 -5.02 -22.80 7.51
CA PHE A 50 -5.92 -22.09 6.64
C PHE A 50 -6.62 -23.05 5.67
N ASP A 51 -7.92 -23.11 5.82
CA ASP A 51 -8.88 -23.74 4.92
C ASP A 51 -10.13 -22.87 4.86
N LYS A 52 -10.60 -22.54 3.64
CA LYS A 52 -11.74 -21.63 3.45
C LYS A 52 -13.04 -22.21 3.98
N ASP A 53 -13.23 -23.51 3.86
CA ASP A 53 -14.46 -24.17 4.28
C ASP A 53 -14.50 -24.29 5.82
N ALA A 54 -13.37 -24.62 6.45
CA ALA A 54 -13.22 -24.58 7.90
C ALA A 54 -13.42 -23.16 8.47
N LEU A 55 -12.91 -22.13 7.80
CA LEU A 55 -13.18 -20.73 8.18
C LEU A 55 -14.67 -20.41 8.07
N ALA A 56 -15.34 -20.88 7.01
CA ALA A 56 -16.79 -20.68 6.81
C ALA A 56 -17.66 -21.33 7.89
N GLU A 57 -17.20 -22.42 8.51
CA GLU A 57 -17.91 -23.10 9.60
C GLU A 57 -17.91 -22.31 10.91
N VAL A 58 -16.83 -21.55 11.17
CA VAL A 58 -16.69 -20.80 12.44
C VAL A 58 -17.11 -19.35 12.33
N LEU A 59 -17.22 -18.80 11.11
CA LEU A 59 -17.52 -17.40 10.86
C LEU A 59 -18.96 -17.05 11.26
N LYS A 60 -19.10 -15.98 12.04
CA LYS A 60 -20.37 -15.50 12.60
C LYS A 60 -20.70 -14.09 12.10
N PRO A 61 -21.98 -13.70 12.08
CA PRO A 61 -22.38 -12.34 11.76
C PRO A 61 -21.64 -11.31 12.63
N GLY A 62 -21.11 -10.29 11.96
CA GLY A 62 -20.33 -9.21 12.58
C GLY A 62 -18.85 -9.51 12.84
N ASP A 63 -18.37 -10.74 12.58
CA ASP A 63 -16.93 -11.02 12.60
C ASP A 63 -16.19 -10.24 11.51
N VAL A 64 -14.87 -10.11 11.64
CA VAL A 64 -14.02 -9.44 10.67
C VAL A 64 -13.00 -10.42 10.12
N VAL A 65 -13.05 -10.73 8.84
CA VAL A 65 -12.01 -11.50 8.15
C VAL A 65 -10.95 -10.55 7.62
N VAL A 66 -9.70 -10.81 7.97
CA VAL A 66 -8.54 -10.04 7.50
C VAL A 66 -7.76 -10.90 6.52
N SER A 67 -7.58 -10.44 5.30
CA SER A 67 -6.81 -11.17 4.29
C SER A 67 -5.43 -10.54 4.06
N MET A 68 -4.42 -11.16 4.65
CA MET A 68 -2.99 -10.93 4.36
C MET A 68 -2.42 -12.07 3.50
N LEU A 69 -3.29 -12.72 2.74
CA LEU A 69 -2.98 -13.80 1.80
C LEU A 69 -2.62 -13.23 0.41
N PRO A 70 -2.14 -14.06 -0.54
CA PRO A 70 -2.03 -13.66 -1.95
C PRO A 70 -3.34 -13.16 -2.53
N GLY A 71 -3.27 -12.25 -3.53
CA GLY A 71 -4.41 -11.52 -4.08
C GLY A 71 -5.59 -12.38 -4.55
N ASP A 72 -5.32 -13.57 -5.05
CA ASP A 72 -6.35 -14.52 -5.53
C ASP A 72 -7.35 -14.94 -4.44
N TRP A 73 -7.03 -14.73 -3.17
CA TRP A 73 -7.89 -15.05 -2.03
C TRP A 73 -8.82 -13.92 -1.61
N HIS A 74 -8.56 -12.67 -2.01
CA HIS A 74 -9.30 -11.53 -1.46
C HIS A 74 -10.77 -11.53 -1.86
N VAL A 75 -11.09 -11.68 -3.14
CA VAL A 75 -12.48 -11.71 -3.61
C VAL A 75 -13.24 -12.93 -3.06
N PRO A 76 -12.71 -14.18 -3.14
CA PRO A 76 -13.36 -15.34 -2.54
C PRO A 76 -13.64 -15.22 -1.04
N LEU A 77 -12.77 -14.54 -0.29
CA LEU A 77 -13.00 -14.30 1.15
C LEU A 77 -14.02 -13.19 1.40
N ALA A 78 -14.02 -12.12 0.59
CA ALA A 78 -15.03 -11.07 0.67
C ALA A 78 -16.44 -11.60 0.35
N GLU A 79 -16.57 -12.47 -0.66
CA GLU A 79 -17.83 -13.16 -0.98
C GLU A 79 -18.28 -14.06 0.17
N LEU A 80 -17.36 -14.81 0.79
CA LEU A 80 -17.63 -15.59 1.98
C LEU A 80 -18.13 -14.69 3.12
N CYS A 81 -17.49 -13.54 3.37
CA CYS A 81 -17.94 -12.58 4.37
C CYS A 81 -19.36 -12.11 4.11
N LEU A 82 -19.68 -11.72 2.87
CA LEU A 82 -21.05 -11.33 2.50
C LEU A 82 -22.08 -12.44 2.74
N SER A 83 -21.71 -13.71 2.48
CA SER A 83 -22.60 -14.85 2.70
C SER A 83 -22.85 -15.17 4.18
N LYS A 84 -21.95 -14.73 5.07
CA LYS A 84 -21.97 -14.98 6.52
C LYS A 84 -22.28 -13.74 7.35
N ASP A 85 -22.64 -12.63 6.70
CA ASP A 85 -22.89 -11.33 7.33
C ASP A 85 -21.68 -10.85 8.18
N ALA A 86 -20.47 -11.05 7.66
CA ALA A 86 -19.19 -10.65 8.25
C ALA A 86 -18.54 -9.50 7.46
N HIS A 87 -17.59 -8.80 8.07
CA HIS A 87 -16.80 -7.75 7.44
C HIS A 87 -15.51 -8.30 6.85
N PHE A 88 -14.92 -7.57 5.91
CA PHE A 88 -13.66 -7.93 5.27
C PHE A 88 -12.67 -6.76 5.31
N VAL A 89 -11.37 -7.06 5.54
CA VAL A 89 -10.30 -6.04 5.51
C VAL A 89 -9.08 -6.62 4.78
N SER A 90 -8.46 -5.81 3.91
CA SER A 90 -7.24 -6.17 3.19
C SER A 90 -6.41 -4.93 2.89
N SER A 91 -5.09 -5.09 2.76
CA SER A 91 -4.17 -4.03 2.33
C SER A 91 -4.08 -3.87 0.81
N SER A 92 -4.73 -4.74 0.04
CA SER A 92 -4.57 -4.82 -1.41
C SER A 92 -5.47 -3.86 -2.18
N TYR A 93 -5.09 -3.56 -3.42
CA TYR A 93 -5.90 -2.77 -4.35
C TYR A 93 -7.29 -3.36 -4.57
N ILE A 94 -8.28 -2.48 -4.75
CA ILE A 94 -9.65 -2.85 -5.09
C ILE A 94 -9.70 -3.35 -6.53
N ALA A 95 -9.80 -4.67 -6.71
CA ALA A 95 -10.02 -5.28 -8.01
C ALA A 95 -11.45 -4.96 -8.54
N PRO A 96 -11.67 -5.01 -9.86
CA PRO A 96 -13.02 -4.82 -10.42
C PRO A 96 -14.07 -5.76 -9.83
N GLU A 97 -13.71 -7.03 -9.58
CA GLU A 97 -14.56 -8.05 -8.96
C GLU A 97 -14.90 -7.69 -7.50
N MET A 98 -13.93 -7.13 -6.76
CA MET A 98 -14.18 -6.62 -5.41
C MET A 98 -15.16 -5.43 -5.46
N ARG A 99 -14.95 -4.49 -6.38
CA ARG A 99 -15.83 -3.32 -6.54
C ARG A 99 -17.26 -3.72 -6.90
N ALA A 100 -17.45 -4.82 -7.64
CA ALA A 100 -18.77 -5.35 -7.96
C ALA A 100 -19.58 -5.80 -6.72
N LEU A 101 -18.92 -6.05 -5.58
CA LEU A 101 -19.58 -6.42 -4.33
C LEU A 101 -20.15 -5.23 -3.54
N ASP A 102 -19.87 -3.98 -3.95
CA ASP A 102 -20.18 -2.76 -3.20
C ASP A 102 -21.68 -2.65 -2.85
N ALA A 103 -22.56 -2.81 -3.84
CA ALA A 103 -24.02 -2.68 -3.63
C ALA A 103 -24.51 -3.72 -2.60
N THR A 104 -24.08 -4.97 -2.72
CA THR A 104 -24.45 -6.03 -1.77
C THR A 104 -23.92 -5.74 -0.36
N ALA A 105 -22.70 -5.25 -0.26
CA ALA A 105 -22.11 -4.88 1.02
C ALA A 105 -22.89 -3.74 1.70
N ARG A 106 -23.25 -2.70 0.93
CA ARG A 106 -24.08 -1.58 1.43
C ARG A 106 -25.44 -2.03 1.90
N ASP A 107 -26.15 -2.84 1.11
CA ASP A 107 -27.48 -3.35 1.45
C ASP A 107 -27.48 -4.18 2.72
N LYS A 108 -26.38 -4.89 2.99
CA LYS A 108 -26.19 -5.69 4.19
C LYS A 108 -25.60 -4.91 5.38
N GLY A 109 -25.18 -3.67 5.20
CA GLY A 109 -24.51 -2.88 6.24
C GLY A 109 -23.11 -3.39 6.58
N LEU A 110 -22.42 -4.03 5.64
CA LEU A 110 -21.10 -4.63 5.83
C LEU A 110 -19.98 -3.79 5.23
N CYS A 111 -18.84 -3.74 5.90
CA CYS A 111 -17.64 -3.07 5.42
C CYS A 111 -16.74 -4.08 4.71
N LEU A 112 -16.34 -3.79 3.47
CA LEU A 112 -15.28 -4.47 2.73
C LEU A 112 -14.15 -3.48 2.49
N VAL A 113 -13.27 -3.33 3.49
CA VAL A 113 -12.19 -2.32 3.47
C VAL A 113 -10.99 -2.89 2.74
N ASN A 114 -10.47 -2.12 1.80
CA ASN A 114 -9.27 -2.45 1.02
C ASN A 114 -8.34 -1.24 0.99
N GLU A 115 -7.17 -1.38 0.37
CA GLU A 115 -6.25 -0.25 0.18
C GLU A 115 -5.95 0.48 1.49
N ILE A 116 -5.70 -0.27 2.57
CA ILE A 116 -5.40 0.25 3.91
C ILE A 116 -4.07 -0.30 4.45
N GLY A 117 -3.08 -0.38 3.55
CA GLY A 117 -1.70 -0.72 3.90
C GLY A 117 -0.77 0.48 3.83
N LEU A 118 0.35 0.32 3.12
CA LEU A 118 1.35 1.36 2.88
C LEU A 118 1.09 2.09 1.56
N ASP A 119 1.20 1.41 0.47
CA ASP A 119 0.90 1.79 -0.91
C ASP A 119 0.35 0.55 -1.64
N PRO A 120 -0.99 0.44 -1.61
CA PRO A 120 -2.01 1.43 -1.27
C PRO A 120 -2.33 1.51 0.23
N GLY A 121 -2.56 2.73 0.73
CA GLY A 121 -3.09 2.98 2.08
C GLY A 121 -2.58 4.26 2.72
N ILE A 122 -1.36 4.28 3.28
CA ILE A 122 -0.79 5.49 3.88
C ILE A 122 -0.65 6.62 2.84
N ASP A 123 -0.30 6.29 1.61
CA ASP A 123 -0.27 7.23 0.48
C ASP A 123 -1.63 7.87 0.23
N HIS A 124 -2.72 7.11 0.34
CA HIS A 124 -4.08 7.63 0.23
C HIS A 124 -4.43 8.60 1.37
N LEU A 125 -4.05 8.27 2.61
CA LEU A 125 -4.27 9.15 3.75
C LEU A 125 -3.55 10.49 3.56
N MET A 126 -2.30 10.46 3.11
CA MET A 126 -1.51 11.66 2.82
C MET A 126 -2.10 12.47 1.67
N ALA A 127 -2.53 11.81 0.59
CA ALA A 127 -3.19 12.45 -0.54
C ALA A 127 -4.49 13.16 -0.13
N HIS A 128 -5.36 12.48 0.61
CA HIS A 128 -6.60 13.06 1.12
C HIS A 128 -6.35 14.28 2.02
N HIS A 129 -5.32 14.21 2.88
CA HIS A 129 -4.98 15.32 3.75
C HIS A 129 -4.50 16.54 2.95
N LEU A 130 -3.57 16.36 1.98
CA LEU A 130 -3.06 17.45 1.14
C LEU A 130 -4.17 18.10 0.31
N VAL A 131 -5.04 17.28 -0.30
CA VAL A 131 -6.17 17.80 -1.09
C VAL A 131 -7.14 18.59 -0.20
N ALA A 132 -7.46 18.10 0.99
CA ALA A 132 -8.33 18.81 1.93
C ALA A 132 -7.69 20.13 2.42
N GLU A 133 -6.39 20.12 2.71
CA GLU A 133 -5.65 21.30 3.12
C GLU A 133 -5.55 22.34 2.02
N TYR A 134 -5.27 21.93 0.76
CA TYR A 134 -5.29 22.84 -0.39
C TYR A 134 -6.66 23.47 -0.58
N ARG A 135 -7.76 22.70 -0.55
CA ARG A 135 -9.12 23.22 -0.65
C ARG A 135 -9.48 24.26 0.42
N ALA A 136 -8.95 24.08 1.63
CA ALA A 136 -9.19 24.99 2.76
C ALA A 136 -8.23 26.19 2.78
N SER A 137 -7.22 26.23 1.91
CA SER A 137 -6.23 27.29 1.86
C SER A 137 -6.74 28.54 1.17
N GLY A 138 -6.13 29.69 1.46
CA GLY A 138 -6.40 30.95 0.74
C GLY A 138 -5.85 30.98 -0.69
N ALA A 139 -5.07 29.98 -1.08
CA ALA A 139 -4.51 29.83 -2.44
C ALA A 139 -5.41 28.97 -3.36
N PHE A 140 -6.49 28.41 -2.83
CA PHE A 140 -7.40 27.57 -3.61
C PHE A 140 -8.08 28.36 -4.72
N ASP A 141 -7.89 27.90 -5.95
CA ASP A 141 -8.60 28.34 -7.14
C ASP A 141 -8.77 27.15 -8.10
N PRO A 142 -10.00 26.85 -8.58
CA PRO A 142 -10.22 25.76 -9.54
C PRO A 142 -9.44 25.93 -10.85
N ALA A 143 -9.04 27.17 -11.21
CA ALA A 143 -8.27 27.47 -12.40
C ALA A 143 -6.76 27.22 -12.26
N ASN A 144 -6.28 26.91 -11.06
CA ASN A 144 -4.86 26.59 -10.85
C ASN A 144 -4.47 25.27 -11.56
N ASP A 145 -3.26 25.23 -12.10
CA ASP A 145 -2.67 24.02 -12.65
C ASP A 145 -2.15 23.15 -11.51
N LEU A 146 -2.63 21.92 -11.41
CA LEU A 146 -2.31 21.00 -10.31
C LEU A 146 -1.34 19.91 -10.75
N SER A 147 -0.28 19.73 -9.99
CA SER A 147 0.62 18.59 -10.12
C SER A 147 0.57 17.76 -8.83
N PHE A 148 0.27 16.47 -8.98
CA PHE A 148 0.24 15.49 -7.89
C PHE A 148 1.19 14.35 -8.19
N THR A 149 2.05 14.01 -7.23
CA THR A 149 2.87 12.80 -7.31
C THR A 149 2.84 12.04 -5.98
N SER A 150 2.84 10.71 -6.06
CA SER A 150 2.99 9.81 -4.91
C SER A 150 4.02 8.76 -5.26
N TYR A 151 5.20 8.83 -4.65
CA TYR A 151 6.31 7.91 -4.88
C TYR A 151 6.62 7.12 -3.63
N CYS A 152 6.47 5.79 -3.70
CA CYS A 152 6.75 4.87 -2.60
C CYS A 152 7.80 3.84 -2.99
N GLY A 153 8.74 3.54 -2.09
CA GLY A 153 9.72 2.49 -2.31
C GLY A 153 10.16 1.80 -1.03
N GLY A 154 10.16 0.47 -1.06
CA GLY A 154 10.89 -0.37 -0.11
C GLY A 154 12.27 -0.66 -0.68
N VAL A 155 13.32 -0.27 0.04
CA VAL A 155 14.72 -0.37 -0.38
C VAL A 155 15.59 -0.86 0.80
N PRO A 156 16.79 -1.40 0.58
CA PRO A 156 17.71 -1.67 1.68
C PRO A 156 18.17 -0.35 2.32
N LYS A 157 18.25 -0.32 3.66
CA LYS A 157 18.76 0.85 4.40
C LYS A 157 20.22 1.14 4.05
N VAL A 158 21.00 0.10 3.84
CA VAL A 158 22.38 0.20 3.34
C VAL A 158 22.38 -0.28 1.89
N PRO A 159 22.67 0.62 0.92
CA PRO A 159 22.69 0.25 -0.49
C PRO A 159 23.67 -0.89 -0.79
N ASN A 160 23.25 -1.86 -1.60
CA ASN A 160 24.08 -2.96 -2.10
C ASN A 160 24.32 -2.81 -3.62
N PRO A 161 25.18 -3.63 -4.26
CA PRO A 161 25.41 -3.59 -5.69
C PRO A 161 24.15 -3.87 -6.54
N PHE A 162 23.24 -4.71 -6.06
CA PHE A 162 21.95 -5.03 -6.71
C PHE A 162 20.93 -3.88 -6.60
N ARG A 163 21.20 -2.86 -5.77
CA ARG A 163 20.33 -1.71 -5.49
C ARG A 163 18.94 -2.05 -4.98
N TYR A 164 18.75 -3.29 -4.51
CA TYR A 164 17.48 -3.77 -3.98
C TYR A 164 17.67 -4.96 -3.01
N LYS A 165 16.71 -5.13 -2.09
CA LYS A 165 16.45 -6.33 -1.30
C LYS A 165 14.95 -6.50 -1.12
N PHE A 166 14.51 -7.73 -0.92
CA PHE A 166 13.07 -8.05 -0.91
C PHE A 166 12.52 -8.11 0.52
N SER A 167 11.80 -7.08 0.95
CA SER A 167 11.00 -7.06 2.18
C SER A 167 9.56 -7.56 1.99
N TRP A 168 9.19 -7.86 0.74
CA TRP A 168 7.90 -8.43 0.34
C TRP A 168 8.07 -9.34 -0.88
N SER A 169 6.97 -9.78 -1.49
CA SER A 169 6.98 -10.78 -2.57
C SER A 169 7.84 -10.38 -3.80
N PRO A 170 8.95 -11.08 -4.08
CA PRO A 170 9.74 -10.85 -5.30
C PRO A 170 8.90 -11.05 -6.57
N LEU A 171 8.01 -12.04 -6.59
CA LEU A 171 7.10 -12.27 -7.70
C LEU A 171 6.18 -11.07 -7.94
N GLY A 172 5.73 -10.40 -6.86
CA GLY A 172 4.94 -9.18 -6.96
C GLY A 172 5.72 -8.04 -7.63
N VAL A 173 6.99 -7.87 -7.28
CA VAL A 173 7.88 -6.89 -7.92
C VAL A 173 8.05 -7.18 -9.41
N LEU A 174 8.39 -8.41 -9.78
CA LEU A 174 8.60 -8.82 -11.17
C LEU A 174 7.32 -8.68 -12.02
N LYS A 175 6.16 -9.04 -11.47
CA LYS A 175 4.87 -8.84 -12.15
C LYS A 175 4.56 -7.37 -12.36
N ALA A 176 4.85 -6.51 -11.38
CA ALA A 176 4.66 -5.07 -11.51
C ALA A 176 5.54 -4.47 -12.62
N LEU A 177 6.78 -4.96 -12.79
CA LEU A 177 7.66 -4.55 -13.88
C LEU A 177 7.15 -4.95 -15.29
N ARG A 178 6.32 -5.98 -15.40
CA ARG A 178 5.65 -6.36 -16.66
C ARG A 178 4.39 -5.56 -16.95
N SER A 179 3.86 -4.87 -15.97
CA SER A 179 2.57 -4.19 -16.11
C SER A 179 2.74 -2.82 -16.76
N PRO A 180 1.87 -2.44 -17.70
CA PRO A 180 1.85 -1.08 -18.21
C PRO A 180 1.38 -0.11 -17.11
N SER A 181 1.69 1.17 -17.30
CA SER A 181 1.20 2.23 -16.43
C SER A 181 0.51 3.34 -17.23
N ARG A 182 -0.39 4.05 -16.53
CA ARG A 182 -1.14 5.17 -17.08
C ARG A 182 -1.14 6.31 -16.06
N SER A 183 -0.81 7.51 -16.51
CA SER A 183 -0.70 8.70 -15.66
C SER A 183 -1.05 9.95 -16.47
N ILE A 184 -1.11 11.13 -15.82
CA ILE A 184 -1.17 12.43 -16.50
C ILE A 184 0.23 13.05 -16.44
N ARG A 185 0.70 13.56 -17.57
CA ARG A 185 1.90 14.34 -17.66
C ARG A 185 1.66 15.51 -18.63
N ASP A 186 1.94 16.72 -18.17
CA ASP A 186 1.79 17.94 -18.95
C ASP A 186 0.39 18.05 -19.62
N PHE A 187 -0.66 17.90 -18.80
CA PHE A 187 -2.08 17.93 -19.16
C PHE A 187 -2.55 16.82 -20.12
N SER A 188 -1.71 15.81 -20.37
CA SER A 188 -2.01 14.73 -21.30
C SER A 188 -1.83 13.36 -20.66
N GLU A 189 -2.64 12.40 -21.09
CA GLU A 189 -2.49 11.03 -20.65
C GLU A 189 -1.19 10.43 -21.19
N LEU A 190 -0.36 9.91 -20.28
CA LEU A 190 0.87 9.19 -20.57
C LEU A 190 0.63 7.70 -20.35
N ASN A 191 0.72 6.92 -21.41
CA ASN A 191 0.69 5.46 -21.38
C ASN A 191 2.11 4.91 -21.56
N VAL A 192 2.55 4.08 -20.64
CA VAL A 192 3.91 3.51 -20.65
C VAL A 192 3.81 1.99 -20.64
N ALA A 193 4.42 1.35 -21.63
CA ALA A 193 4.37 -0.10 -21.78
C ALA A 193 5.19 -0.83 -20.70
N ARG A 194 6.34 -0.27 -20.36
CA ARG A 194 7.24 -0.79 -19.33
C ARG A 194 7.63 0.32 -18.36
N PRO A 195 7.66 0.08 -17.06
CA PRO A 195 8.00 1.10 -16.06
C PRO A 195 9.29 1.86 -16.35
N TRP A 196 10.33 1.17 -16.79
CA TRP A 196 11.64 1.78 -17.10
C TRP A 196 11.66 2.69 -18.32
N ASP A 197 10.63 2.66 -19.19
CA ASP A 197 10.53 3.59 -20.34
C ASP A 197 10.21 5.03 -19.89
N ALA A 198 9.72 5.21 -18.66
CA ALA A 198 9.41 6.51 -18.07
C ALA A 198 10.18 6.77 -16.76
N LEU A 199 11.35 6.16 -16.65
CA LEU A 199 12.25 6.38 -15.52
C LEU A 199 12.70 7.85 -15.45
N SER A 200 12.71 8.41 -14.27
CA SER A 200 13.21 9.77 -14.01
C SER A 200 13.93 9.86 -12.68
N SER A 201 14.73 10.90 -12.49
CA SER A 201 15.37 11.23 -11.23
C SER A 201 14.41 12.00 -10.32
N TYR A 202 14.45 11.75 -9.02
CA TYR A 202 13.64 12.41 -8.01
C TYR A 202 14.47 12.75 -6.79
N ASP A 203 14.58 14.03 -6.47
CA ASP A 203 15.24 14.53 -5.27
C ASP A 203 14.20 14.57 -4.14
N ALA A 204 14.26 13.58 -3.26
CA ALA A 204 13.35 13.50 -2.13
C ALA A 204 13.73 14.55 -1.06
N PRO A 205 12.79 15.37 -0.57
CA PRO A 205 13.05 16.39 0.42
C PRO A 205 13.16 15.81 1.84
N LEU A 206 14.02 14.80 1.99
CA LEU A 206 14.37 14.14 3.25
C LEU A 206 15.22 15.09 4.12
N PRO A 207 15.34 14.86 5.43
CA PRO A 207 16.24 15.62 6.31
C PRO A 207 17.68 15.70 5.79
N THR A 208 18.16 14.62 5.19
CA THR A 208 19.35 14.61 4.34
C THR A 208 18.86 14.36 2.91
N PRO A 209 18.92 15.36 2.01
CA PRO A 209 18.46 15.20 0.63
C PRO A 209 19.09 13.99 -0.05
N GLU A 210 18.27 13.21 -0.73
CA GLU A 210 18.71 11.98 -1.41
C GLU A 210 18.00 11.87 -2.75
N THR A 211 18.75 11.52 -3.78
CA THR A 211 18.26 11.32 -5.13
C THR A 211 17.89 9.85 -5.35
N PHE A 212 16.71 9.63 -5.87
CA PHE A 212 16.17 8.32 -6.23
C PHE A 212 15.84 8.24 -7.71
N GLU A 213 15.67 7.03 -8.21
CA GLU A 213 15.03 6.75 -9.48
C GLU A 213 13.55 6.48 -9.24
N VAL A 214 12.68 7.09 -10.06
CA VAL A 214 11.22 6.88 -9.95
C VAL A 214 10.62 6.56 -11.30
N TYR A 215 9.54 5.78 -11.29
CA TYR A 215 8.79 5.43 -12.49
C TYR A 215 7.29 5.29 -12.17
N PRO A 216 6.39 5.60 -13.13
CA PRO A 216 4.95 5.40 -12.96
C PRO A 216 4.62 3.94 -12.68
N ASN A 217 3.68 3.71 -11.75
CA ASN A 217 3.27 2.37 -11.36
C ASN A 217 1.76 2.21 -11.61
N ARG A 218 1.38 1.18 -12.37
CA ARG A 218 -0.02 0.85 -12.65
C ARG A 218 -0.82 2.00 -13.28
N ASP A 219 -2.15 1.97 -13.11
CA ASP A 219 -3.06 3.00 -13.57
C ASP A 219 -3.29 4.02 -12.45
N SER A 220 -2.80 5.25 -12.64
CA SER A 220 -2.99 6.35 -11.70
C SER A 220 -4.33 7.08 -11.89
N ILE A 221 -4.98 6.96 -13.06
CA ILE A 221 -6.14 7.80 -13.44
C ILE A 221 -7.35 7.63 -12.51
N PRO A 222 -7.74 6.40 -12.08
CA PRO A 222 -8.87 6.22 -11.16
C PRO A 222 -8.72 7.00 -9.84
N PHE A 223 -7.48 7.16 -9.37
CA PHE A 223 -7.19 7.85 -8.10
C PHE A 223 -7.42 9.36 -8.14
N ILE A 224 -7.58 9.97 -9.31
CA ILE A 224 -7.99 11.38 -9.44
C ILE A 224 -9.33 11.57 -8.73
N ALA A 225 -10.30 10.71 -9.03
CA ALA A 225 -11.61 10.74 -8.40
C ALA A 225 -11.57 10.24 -6.95
N ASP A 226 -10.80 9.18 -6.68
CA ASP A 226 -10.67 8.60 -5.34
C ASP A 226 -10.05 9.62 -4.36
N TYR A 227 -9.06 10.43 -4.79
CA TYR A 227 -8.49 11.52 -3.99
C TYR A 227 -9.31 12.80 -4.01
N ARG A 228 -10.52 12.76 -4.64
CA ARG A 228 -11.48 13.84 -4.64
C ARG A 228 -11.01 15.11 -5.35
N PHE A 229 -10.22 14.96 -6.41
CA PHE A 229 -10.00 16.04 -7.36
C PHE A 229 -11.31 16.27 -8.10
N ASP A 230 -11.74 17.52 -8.20
CA ASP A 230 -12.98 17.83 -8.91
C ASP A 230 -12.78 17.69 -10.43
N PRO A 231 -13.81 17.27 -11.17
CA PRO A 231 -13.69 17.02 -12.62
C PRO A 231 -13.30 18.24 -13.46
N ASP A 232 -13.50 19.45 -12.94
CA ASP A 232 -13.18 20.73 -13.58
C ASP A 232 -11.79 21.27 -13.19
N TRP A 233 -11.08 20.61 -12.28
CA TRP A 233 -9.73 21.00 -11.93
C TRP A 233 -8.74 20.72 -13.06
N ARG A 234 -7.80 21.64 -13.24
CA ARG A 234 -6.77 21.57 -14.28
C ARG A 234 -5.60 20.71 -13.79
N ILE A 235 -5.61 19.44 -14.15
CA ILE A 235 -4.56 18.49 -13.75
C ILE A 235 -3.44 18.54 -14.78
N LYS A 236 -2.30 19.11 -14.39
CA LYS A 236 -1.07 19.15 -15.19
C LYS A 236 -0.33 17.82 -15.12
N ASP A 237 -0.09 17.34 -13.90
CA ASP A 237 0.54 16.06 -13.67
C ASP A 237 -0.24 15.26 -12.61
N PHE A 238 -0.37 13.96 -12.81
CA PHE A 238 -0.91 13.05 -11.80
C PHE A 238 -0.28 11.69 -11.94
N VAL A 239 0.63 11.35 -11.01
CA VAL A 239 1.43 10.14 -11.06
C VAL A 239 1.47 9.46 -9.70
N ARG A 240 1.10 8.18 -9.66
CA ARG A 240 1.49 7.26 -8.60
C ARG A 240 2.61 6.39 -9.13
N GLY A 241 3.69 6.27 -8.37
CA GLY A 241 4.90 5.65 -8.88
C GLY A 241 5.72 4.94 -7.82
N THR A 242 6.68 4.19 -8.30
CA THR A 242 7.62 3.45 -7.47
C THR A 242 8.94 4.20 -7.39
N LEU A 243 9.51 4.22 -6.19
CA LEU A 243 10.81 4.80 -5.87
C LEU A 243 11.85 3.69 -5.73
N ARG A 244 13.04 3.90 -6.29
CA ARG A 244 14.19 3.00 -6.24
C ARG A 244 15.46 3.77 -5.88
N LEU A 245 16.46 3.08 -5.32
CA LEU A 245 17.78 3.65 -5.10
C LEU A 245 18.39 4.10 -6.43
N ASN A 246 19.08 5.24 -6.41
CA ASN A 246 19.83 5.73 -7.58
C ASN A 246 20.82 4.65 -8.07
N GLY A 247 20.84 4.39 -9.39
CA GLY A 247 21.61 3.33 -10.05
C GLY A 247 20.89 1.97 -10.08
N TRP A 248 19.62 1.88 -9.65
CA TRP A 248 18.83 0.66 -9.76
C TRP A 248 18.62 0.24 -11.21
N SER A 249 18.31 1.17 -12.09
CA SER A 249 18.07 0.86 -13.51
C SER A 249 19.28 0.28 -14.21
N GLU A 250 20.48 0.76 -13.91
CA GLU A 250 21.72 0.19 -14.45
C GLU A 250 21.98 -1.21 -13.85
N ALA A 251 21.75 -1.39 -12.54
CA ALA A 251 21.93 -2.69 -11.89
C ALA A 251 20.94 -3.76 -12.40
N TRP A 252 19.77 -3.33 -12.89
CA TRP A 252 18.68 -4.24 -13.32
C TRP A 252 18.51 -4.33 -14.83
N LYS A 253 19.39 -3.72 -15.63
CA LYS A 253 19.23 -3.68 -17.10
C LYS A 253 19.10 -5.06 -17.75
N ASP A 254 19.85 -6.06 -17.29
CA ASP A 254 19.81 -7.41 -17.83
C ASP A 254 18.51 -8.11 -17.42
N ILE A 255 17.98 -7.83 -16.22
CA ILE A 255 16.67 -8.29 -15.76
C ILE A 255 15.56 -7.69 -16.59
N PHE A 256 15.62 -6.39 -16.91
CA PHE A 256 14.66 -5.75 -17.82
C PHE A 256 14.67 -6.41 -19.20
N ALA A 257 15.86 -6.64 -19.78
CA ALA A 257 16.01 -7.30 -21.06
C ALA A 257 15.42 -8.73 -21.03
N GLU A 258 15.58 -9.47 -19.95
CA GLU A 258 14.95 -10.78 -19.80
C GLU A 258 13.42 -10.65 -19.69
N ILE A 259 12.90 -9.75 -18.82
CA ILE A 259 11.45 -9.55 -18.63
C ILE A 259 10.75 -9.16 -19.95
N GLU A 260 11.38 -8.39 -20.82
CA GLU A 260 10.87 -8.01 -22.15
C GLU A 260 10.52 -9.23 -23.00
N THR A 261 11.24 -10.33 -22.85
CA THR A 261 11.06 -11.56 -23.65
C THR A 261 10.02 -12.52 -23.06
N LEU A 262 9.53 -12.26 -21.84
CA LEU A 262 8.67 -13.20 -21.13
C LEU A 262 7.19 -12.97 -21.45
N GLU A 263 6.56 -13.97 -22.09
CA GLU A 263 5.14 -13.94 -22.46
C GLU A 263 4.42 -15.22 -22.06
N GLY A 264 3.11 -15.11 -21.84
CA GLY A 264 2.21 -16.23 -21.57
C GLY A 264 2.62 -17.09 -20.36
N ALA A 265 2.13 -18.32 -20.33
CA ALA A 265 2.36 -19.25 -19.21
C ALA A 265 3.84 -19.61 -19.00
N ALA A 266 4.62 -19.69 -20.07
CA ALA A 266 6.07 -19.95 -19.98
C ALA A 266 6.80 -18.76 -19.34
N GLY A 267 6.42 -17.53 -19.70
CA GLY A 267 6.94 -16.31 -19.07
C GLY A 267 6.55 -16.22 -17.59
N ASP A 268 5.33 -16.59 -17.23
CA ASP A 268 4.89 -16.62 -15.84
C ASP A 268 5.66 -17.66 -15.01
N ALA A 269 5.93 -18.83 -15.56
CA ALA A 269 6.76 -19.85 -14.91
C ALA A 269 8.19 -19.33 -14.70
N ARG A 270 8.78 -18.66 -15.69
CA ARG A 270 10.12 -18.09 -15.59
C ARG A 270 10.19 -16.98 -14.54
N LEU A 271 9.18 -16.07 -14.48
CA LEU A 271 9.10 -15.07 -13.42
C LEU A 271 9.07 -15.68 -12.01
N LYS A 272 8.40 -16.84 -11.89
CA LYS A 272 8.38 -17.55 -10.62
C LYS A 272 9.75 -18.11 -10.24
N GLU A 273 10.48 -18.69 -11.19
CA GLU A 273 11.85 -19.16 -10.98
C GLU A 273 12.78 -18.01 -10.58
N MET A 274 12.72 -16.87 -11.29
CA MET A 274 13.47 -15.66 -10.94
C MET A 274 13.12 -15.17 -9.54
N SER A 275 11.85 -15.19 -9.18
CA SER A 275 11.37 -14.82 -7.84
C SER A 275 11.98 -15.72 -6.75
N ASP A 276 12.00 -17.04 -6.98
CA ASP A 276 12.54 -18.01 -6.03
C ASP A 276 14.07 -17.84 -5.88
N GLN A 277 14.78 -17.57 -6.98
CA GLN A 277 16.20 -17.25 -6.99
C GLN A 277 16.49 -15.95 -6.25
N PHE A 278 15.79 -14.86 -6.59
CA PHE A 278 15.99 -13.56 -5.96
C PHE A 278 15.69 -13.57 -4.47
N TRP A 279 14.74 -14.40 -4.05
CA TRP A 279 14.49 -14.59 -2.63
C TRP A 279 15.69 -15.20 -1.90
N GLN A 280 16.41 -16.15 -2.53
CA GLN A 280 17.59 -16.77 -1.96
C GLN A 280 18.80 -15.83 -1.94
N GLU A 281 18.97 -15.00 -2.97
CA GLU A 281 20.16 -14.17 -3.18
C GLU A 281 20.05 -12.77 -2.54
N HIS A 282 18.81 -12.22 -2.44
CA HIS A 282 18.58 -10.82 -2.11
C HIS A 282 17.52 -10.62 -1.01
N ALA A 283 17.24 -11.64 -0.20
CA ALA A 283 16.48 -11.45 1.04
C ALA A 283 17.31 -10.63 2.05
N TYR A 284 16.64 -10.05 3.03
CA TYR A 284 17.33 -9.43 4.17
C TYR A 284 17.93 -10.48 5.07
N ASP A 285 19.13 -10.23 5.54
CA ASP A 285 19.78 -11.04 6.58
C ASP A 285 19.11 -10.79 7.95
N GLU A 286 19.31 -11.68 8.89
CA GLU A 286 18.81 -11.53 10.25
C GLU A 286 19.37 -10.24 10.87
N GLY A 287 18.47 -9.37 11.37
CA GLY A 287 18.82 -8.06 11.95
C GLY A 287 19.17 -6.97 10.94
N GLU A 288 19.17 -7.26 9.65
CA GLU A 288 19.36 -6.25 8.62
C GLU A 288 18.08 -5.39 8.45
N ALA A 289 18.25 -4.07 8.49
CA ALA A 289 17.14 -3.16 8.38
C ALA A 289 16.74 -2.93 6.90
N ASP A 290 15.45 -3.09 6.62
CA ASP A 290 14.82 -2.51 5.44
C ASP A 290 14.59 -1.01 5.62
N ARG A 291 14.27 -0.31 4.55
CA ARG A 291 13.87 1.10 4.55
C ARG A 291 12.68 1.31 3.62
N VAL A 292 11.75 2.14 4.06
CA VAL A 292 10.62 2.60 3.24
C VAL A 292 10.69 4.12 3.15
N VAL A 293 10.69 4.63 1.92
CA VAL A 293 10.56 6.07 1.64
C VAL A 293 9.24 6.28 0.91
N LEU A 294 8.44 7.23 1.39
CA LEU A 294 7.18 7.64 0.75
C LEU A 294 7.15 9.16 0.70
N CYS A 295 6.97 9.70 -0.51
CA CYS A 295 6.77 11.12 -0.75
C CYS A 295 5.44 11.31 -1.49
N VAL A 296 4.52 12.09 -0.90
CA VAL A 296 3.26 12.47 -1.53
C VAL A 296 3.23 13.98 -1.65
N ASP A 297 3.17 14.47 -2.88
CA ASP A 297 3.31 15.87 -3.24
C ASP A 297 2.06 16.39 -3.91
N LEU A 298 1.64 17.58 -3.54
CA LEU A 298 0.63 18.35 -4.25
C LEU A 298 1.12 19.78 -4.43
N LYS A 299 1.11 20.24 -5.68
CA LYS A 299 1.50 21.60 -6.07
C LYS A 299 0.37 22.24 -6.89
N ALA A 300 0.05 23.50 -6.58
CA ALA A 300 -0.83 24.34 -7.36
C ALA A 300 -0.05 25.54 -7.92
N GLU A 301 -0.18 25.76 -9.22
CA GLU A 301 0.45 26.84 -9.95
C GLU A 301 -0.59 27.78 -10.57
N GLN A 302 -0.36 29.08 -10.46
CA GLN A 302 -1.13 30.11 -11.17
C GLN A 302 -0.19 30.87 -12.12
N ALA A 303 -0.52 30.87 -13.41
CA ALA A 303 0.34 31.46 -14.44
C ALA A 303 1.81 30.96 -14.38
N GLY A 304 2.01 29.68 -14.08
CA GLY A 304 3.32 29.05 -13.99
C GLY A 304 4.13 29.37 -12.72
N GLN A 305 3.53 30.08 -11.76
CA GLN A 305 4.16 30.33 -10.44
C GLN A 305 3.47 29.50 -9.36
N PRO A 306 4.21 28.82 -8.49
CA PRO A 306 3.62 28.06 -7.41
C PRO A 306 2.94 29.00 -6.41
N VAL A 307 1.65 28.72 -6.11
CA VAL A 307 0.83 29.43 -5.13
C VAL A 307 0.52 28.59 -3.90
N TRP A 308 0.68 27.28 -4.02
CA TRP A 308 0.62 26.32 -2.93
C TRP A 308 1.47 25.10 -3.30
N HIS A 309 2.31 24.62 -2.38
CA HIS A 309 3.17 23.48 -2.65
C HIS A 309 3.59 22.80 -1.35
N LYS A 310 3.09 21.59 -1.10
CA LYS A 310 3.44 20.79 0.07
C LYS A 310 3.72 19.34 -0.29
N THR A 311 4.69 18.76 0.42
CA THR A 311 5.07 17.36 0.27
C THR A 311 5.03 16.68 1.64
N TYR A 312 4.26 15.59 1.79
CA TYR A 312 4.50 14.62 2.84
C TYR A 312 5.77 13.83 2.54
N VAL A 313 6.65 13.75 3.53
CA VAL A 313 7.90 12.99 3.45
C VAL A 313 7.95 12.01 4.61
N MET A 314 7.98 10.73 4.31
CA MET A 314 8.15 9.65 5.28
C MET A 314 9.42 8.86 4.99
N ASP A 315 10.24 8.66 6.03
CA ASP A 315 11.41 7.78 6.00
C ASP A 315 11.35 6.85 7.22
N ALA A 316 11.25 5.56 6.97
CA ALA A 316 11.12 4.55 8.00
C ALA A 316 12.06 3.39 7.72
N TRP A 317 12.73 2.86 8.74
CA TRP A 317 13.57 1.67 8.62
C TRP A 317 13.30 0.66 9.72
N GLY A 318 13.67 -0.60 9.46
CA GLY A 318 13.54 -1.70 10.38
C GLY A 318 14.29 -1.43 11.70
N ASP A 319 13.66 -1.80 12.81
CA ASP A 319 14.20 -1.68 14.17
C ASP A 319 13.65 -2.82 15.05
N ALA A 320 13.81 -2.71 16.37
CA ALA A 320 13.34 -3.73 17.32
C ALA A 320 11.83 -4.02 17.24
N ARG A 321 11.04 -3.15 16.62
CA ARG A 321 9.59 -3.32 16.38
C ARG A 321 9.29 -4.14 15.12
N GLY A 322 10.31 -4.61 14.39
CA GLY A 322 10.20 -5.32 13.12
C GLY A 322 10.61 -4.49 11.90
N THR A 323 10.43 -5.05 10.71
CA THR A 323 10.74 -4.35 9.46
C THR A 323 9.83 -3.14 9.26
N ALA A 324 10.33 -2.09 8.59
CA ALA A 324 9.52 -0.93 8.25
C ALA A 324 8.33 -1.32 7.37
N MET A 325 8.56 -2.16 6.37
CA MET A 325 7.51 -2.66 5.47
C MET A 325 6.39 -3.34 6.26
N ALA A 326 6.73 -4.26 7.18
CA ALA A 326 5.73 -5.00 7.93
C ALA A 326 4.88 -4.08 8.84
N ARG A 327 5.52 -3.12 9.52
CA ARG A 327 4.80 -2.17 10.38
C ARG A 327 3.88 -1.27 9.57
N LEU A 328 4.39 -0.68 8.50
CA LEU A 328 3.65 0.29 7.69
C LEU A 328 2.52 -0.36 6.87
N VAL A 329 2.57 -1.66 6.61
CA VAL A 329 1.46 -2.38 5.97
C VAL A 329 0.44 -2.85 7.00
N SER A 330 0.86 -3.56 8.05
CA SER A 330 -0.07 -4.28 8.93
C SER A 330 -0.68 -3.43 10.04
N ILE A 331 -0.01 -2.38 10.51
CA ILE A 331 -0.59 -1.51 11.55
C ILE A 331 -1.78 -0.71 11.02
N PRO A 332 -1.75 -0.07 9.83
CA PRO A 332 -2.94 0.54 9.25
C PRO A 332 -4.10 -0.45 9.06
N VAL A 333 -3.82 -1.69 8.65
CA VAL A 333 -4.83 -2.76 8.60
C VAL A 333 -5.45 -2.99 9.98
N SER A 334 -4.64 -3.06 11.04
CA SER A 334 -5.14 -3.26 12.40
C SER A 334 -6.01 -2.09 12.89
N LEU A 335 -5.66 -0.86 12.53
CA LEU A 335 -6.48 0.34 12.82
C LEU A 335 -7.82 0.30 12.06
N ALA A 336 -7.81 -0.17 10.82
CA ALA A 336 -9.04 -0.31 10.04
C ALA A 336 -10.00 -1.34 10.65
N ILE A 337 -9.48 -2.44 11.18
CA ILE A 337 -10.28 -3.43 11.89
C ILE A 337 -10.96 -2.80 13.11
N GLU A 338 -10.21 -2.05 13.93
CA GLU A 338 -10.79 -1.33 15.07
C GLU A 338 -11.85 -0.32 14.62
N SER A 339 -11.61 0.39 13.51
CA SER A 339 -12.58 1.35 12.95
C SER A 339 -13.85 0.65 12.45
N VAL A 340 -13.74 -0.55 11.86
CA VAL A 340 -14.89 -1.39 11.47
C VAL A 340 -15.67 -1.82 12.71
N LEU A 341 -14.98 -2.35 13.73
CA LEU A 341 -15.59 -2.79 14.99
C LEU A 341 -16.31 -1.65 15.73
N ASN A 342 -15.76 -0.44 15.66
CA ASN A 342 -16.32 0.79 16.22
C ASN A 342 -17.39 1.45 15.33
N ARG A 343 -17.69 0.89 14.15
CA ARG A 343 -18.66 1.43 13.17
C ARG A 343 -18.30 2.84 12.68
N GLU A 344 -17.01 3.11 12.53
CA GLU A 344 -16.50 4.40 12.04
C GLU A 344 -16.33 4.42 10.52
N ILE A 345 -16.31 3.25 9.87
CA ILE A 345 -16.20 3.10 8.41
C ILE A 345 -17.59 2.78 7.84
N PRO A 346 -18.01 3.47 6.77
CA PRO A 346 -19.30 3.22 6.14
C PRO A 346 -19.34 1.82 5.49
N ALA A 347 -20.54 1.26 5.36
CA ALA A 347 -20.77 0.02 4.63
C ALA A 347 -20.47 0.20 3.14
N GLY A 348 -20.01 -0.88 2.51
CA GLY A 348 -19.63 -0.93 1.10
C GLY A 348 -18.18 -1.34 0.92
N VAL A 349 -17.70 -1.31 -0.32
CA VAL A 349 -16.29 -1.48 -0.68
C VAL A 349 -15.60 -0.12 -0.59
N THR A 350 -14.71 0.03 0.38
CA THR A 350 -14.07 1.30 0.69
C THR A 350 -12.55 1.19 0.68
N PRO A 351 -11.82 2.19 0.17
CA PRO A 351 -10.38 2.35 0.38
C PRO A 351 -10.09 2.95 1.77
N ALA A 352 -8.84 3.38 1.97
CA ALA A 352 -8.43 4.17 3.13
C ALA A 352 -9.38 5.35 3.38
N PRO A 353 -9.70 5.65 4.66
CA PRO A 353 -10.70 6.67 4.97
C PRO A 353 -10.22 8.09 4.64
N HIS A 354 -11.18 8.95 4.30
CA HIS A 354 -10.97 10.39 4.07
C HIS A 354 -11.69 11.27 5.11
N ASP A 355 -12.36 10.67 6.09
CA ASP A 355 -12.94 11.44 7.19
C ASP A 355 -11.83 12.15 7.99
N PRO A 356 -11.95 13.46 8.30
CA PRO A 356 -10.88 14.22 8.92
C PRO A 356 -10.41 13.68 10.28
N LYS A 357 -11.31 13.08 11.07
CA LYS A 357 -10.96 12.52 12.39
C LYS A 357 -10.20 11.21 12.22
N LEU A 358 -10.65 10.36 11.30
CA LEU A 358 -9.94 9.12 10.97
C LEU A 358 -8.58 9.43 10.35
N LEU A 359 -8.50 10.36 9.40
CA LEU A 359 -7.23 10.83 8.82
C LEU A 359 -6.24 11.27 9.90
N ALA A 360 -6.64 12.15 10.81
CA ALA A 360 -5.77 12.65 11.86
C ALA A 360 -5.28 11.53 12.79
N ARG A 361 -6.17 10.58 13.14
CA ARG A 361 -5.80 9.42 13.97
C ARG A 361 -4.80 8.52 13.26
N TYR A 362 -5.08 8.13 12.01
CA TYR A 362 -4.21 7.23 11.26
C TYR A 362 -2.85 7.85 10.95
N LEU A 363 -2.82 9.10 10.50
CA LEU A 363 -1.56 9.81 10.24
C LEU A 363 -0.75 10.03 11.54
N GLY A 364 -1.43 10.24 12.67
CA GLY A 364 -0.78 10.28 13.99
C GLY A 364 -0.09 8.96 14.33
N GLU A 365 -0.78 7.82 14.14
CA GLU A 365 -0.19 6.49 14.35
C GLU A 365 0.95 6.20 13.37
N VAL A 366 0.81 6.57 12.10
CA VAL A 366 1.89 6.46 11.09
C VAL A 366 3.13 7.24 11.54
N GLY A 367 2.94 8.41 12.14
CA GLY A 367 4.04 9.20 12.72
C GLY A 367 4.85 8.46 13.79
N HIS A 368 4.20 7.56 14.54
CA HIS A 368 4.90 6.71 15.53
C HIS A 368 5.61 5.49 14.90
N LEU A 369 5.23 5.11 13.68
CA LEU A 369 5.84 3.98 12.97
C LEU A 369 7.11 4.36 12.21
N ALA A 370 7.18 5.58 11.71
CA ALA A 370 8.32 6.10 10.94
C ALA A 370 9.36 6.74 11.87
N GLN A 371 10.62 6.74 11.45
CA GLN A 371 11.66 7.52 12.11
C GLN A 371 11.57 9.00 11.73
N HIS A 372 10.99 9.29 10.56
CA HIS A 372 10.76 10.63 10.10
C HIS A 372 9.43 10.70 9.33
N LEU A 373 8.56 11.60 9.75
CA LEU A 373 7.34 11.98 9.03
C LEU A 373 7.11 13.48 9.22
N GLN A 374 7.08 14.20 8.10
CA GLN A 374 6.78 15.63 8.10
C GLN A 374 6.04 16.06 6.85
N VAL A 375 5.44 17.24 6.91
CA VAL A 375 5.00 17.99 5.74
C VAL A 375 6.00 19.11 5.49
N VAL A 376 6.61 19.10 4.31
CA VAL A 376 7.48 20.18 3.84
C VAL A 376 6.61 21.18 3.10
N ASP A 377 6.64 22.45 3.52
CA ASP A 377 6.06 23.57 2.78
C ASP A 377 7.18 24.23 1.97
N HIS A 378 7.06 24.24 0.64
CA HIS A 378 8.10 24.75 -0.26
C HIS A 378 8.02 26.26 -0.52
N LEU A 379 7.02 26.94 0.06
CA LEU A 379 6.79 28.38 -0.12
C LEU A 379 7.10 29.21 1.13
N THR A 380 7.54 28.55 2.24
CA THR A 380 7.89 29.21 3.52
C THR A 380 9.38 29.16 3.80
#